data_6e4a464f726a1069d487459b8fb18851
#
_entry.id   6e4a464f726a1069d487459b8fb18851
#
_cell.length_a   1.000
_cell.length_b   1.000
_cell.length_c   1.000
_cell.angle_alpha   90.00
_cell.angle_beta   90.00
_cell.angle_gamma   90.00
#
_symmetry.space_group_name_H-M   'P 1'
#
loop_
_entity.id
_entity.type
_entity.pdbx_description
1 polymer ?
#
loop_
_entity_poly.entity_id
_entity_poly.type
_entity_poly.pdbx_seq_one_letter_code
_entity_poly.pdbx_strand_id
1 'polypeptide(L)'
;MVYCFDLDGTLCNTDGNNYSDSKPKKNRIDIVNKLFDEGHTIIIDTARGSVSGKNYFFFTVNQLKSWGVKFHTVRTGTKIGADIFIDDKGVQDKQFFQD
;
A
#
# COMPACT_ATOMS: atom_id res chain seq x y z
N MET A 1 -13.64 -2.05 -10.88
CA MET A 1 -12.69 -3.13 -10.54
C MET A 1 -12.21 -2.95 -9.10
N VAL A 2 -11.67 -4.01 -8.51
CA VAL A 2 -11.03 -3.96 -7.19
C VAL A 2 -9.52 -4.00 -7.38
N TYR A 3 -8.82 -2.99 -6.89
CA TYR A 3 -7.36 -2.93 -6.91
C TYR A 3 -6.83 -3.08 -5.48
N CYS A 4 -5.83 -3.92 -5.32
CA CYS A 4 -5.14 -4.13 -4.05
C CYS A 4 -3.69 -3.68 -4.19
N PHE A 5 -3.31 -2.66 -3.43
CA PHE A 5 -1.96 -2.07 -3.49
C PHE A 5 -1.16 -2.43 -2.25
N ASP A 6 0.08 -2.83 -2.46
CA ASP A 6 1.08 -2.85 -1.41
C ASP A 6 1.42 -1.41 -1.00
N LEU A 7 1.99 -1.23 0.18
CA LEU A 7 2.33 0.09 0.71
C LEU A 7 3.84 0.36 0.67
N ASP A 8 4.60 -0.22 1.60
CA ASP A 8 6.03 0.05 1.71
C ASP A 8 6.77 -0.52 0.49
N GLY A 9 7.51 0.33 -0.21
CA GLY A 9 8.18 -0.01 -1.45
C GLY A 9 7.31 0.18 -2.70
N THR A 10 6.02 0.40 -2.54
CA THR A 10 5.07 0.58 -3.66
C THR A 10 4.47 1.97 -3.69
N LEU A 11 3.79 2.41 -2.63
CA LEU A 11 3.21 3.76 -2.55
C LEU A 11 4.08 4.74 -1.76
N CYS A 12 5.08 4.23 -1.08
CA CYS A 12 6.04 5.03 -0.32
C CYS A 12 7.39 4.33 -0.25
N ASN A 13 8.42 5.08 0.13
CA ASN A 13 9.74 4.55 0.46
C ASN A 13 9.88 4.48 1.97
N THR A 14 10.31 3.31 2.48
CA THR A 14 10.50 3.07 3.90
C THR A 14 11.83 2.37 4.13
N ASP A 15 12.64 2.86 5.07
CA ASP A 15 13.88 2.22 5.50
C ASP A 15 13.56 1.20 6.59
N GLY A 16 13.72 -0.10 6.29
CA GLY A 16 13.44 -1.17 7.24
C GLY A 16 12.05 -1.03 7.85
N ASN A 17 11.98 -0.91 9.17
CA ASN A 17 10.72 -0.75 9.90
C ASN A 17 10.47 0.70 10.37
N ASN A 18 11.20 1.65 9.82
CA ASN A 18 11.09 3.06 10.21
C ASN A 18 9.89 3.73 9.51
N TYR A 19 8.69 3.27 9.84
CA TYR A 19 7.45 3.69 9.16
C TYR A 19 7.14 5.17 9.35
N SER A 20 7.53 5.77 10.48
CA SER A 20 7.28 7.18 10.74
C SER A 20 8.03 8.11 9.80
N ASP A 21 9.16 7.65 9.25
CA ASP A 21 9.97 8.42 8.30
C ASP A 21 9.72 8.05 6.85
N SER A 22 8.69 7.25 6.57
CA SER A 22 8.32 6.89 5.20
C SER A 22 8.04 8.13 4.35
N LYS A 23 8.47 8.07 3.09
CA LYS A 23 8.27 9.15 2.12
C LYS A 23 7.25 8.72 1.07
N PRO A 24 6.14 9.46 0.89
CA PRO A 24 5.13 9.09 -0.10
C PRO A 24 5.65 9.24 -1.53
N LYS A 25 5.26 8.31 -2.40
CA LYS A 25 5.49 8.40 -3.85
C LYS A 25 4.28 9.11 -4.47
N LYS A 26 4.36 10.43 -4.56
CA LYS A 26 3.20 11.25 -4.92
C LYS A 26 2.61 10.90 -6.29
N ASN A 27 3.44 10.61 -7.29
CA ASN A 27 2.95 10.24 -8.63
C ASN A 27 2.05 9.00 -8.58
N ARG A 28 2.46 8.01 -7.78
CA ARG A 28 1.71 6.76 -7.65
C ARG A 28 0.42 6.97 -6.85
N ILE A 29 0.48 7.78 -5.81
CA ILE A 29 -0.70 8.15 -5.02
C ILE A 29 -1.73 8.88 -5.90
N ASP A 30 -1.29 9.75 -6.79
CA ASP A 30 -2.17 10.45 -7.72
C ASP A 30 -2.91 9.46 -8.63
N ILE A 31 -2.23 8.40 -9.09
CA ILE A 31 -2.85 7.34 -9.90
C ILE A 31 -3.87 6.55 -9.09
N VAL A 32 -3.54 6.17 -7.85
CA VAL A 32 -4.48 5.50 -6.94
C VAL A 32 -5.74 6.34 -6.73
N ASN A 33 -5.56 7.63 -6.49
CA ASN A 33 -6.67 8.55 -6.26
C ASN A 33 -7.55 8.72 -7.50
N LYS A 34 -6.93 8.73 -8.68
CA LYS A 34 -7.67 8.76 -9.94
C LYS A 34 -8.55 7.52 -10.10
N LEU A 35 -8.00 6.34 -9.80
CA LEU A 35 -8.77 5.09 -9.84
C LEU A 35 -9.92 5.12 -8.84
N PHE A 36 -9.69 5.64 -7.64
CA PHE A 36 -10.74 5.83 -6.64
C PHE A 36 -11.86 6.74 -7.18
N ASP A 37 -11.49 7.87 -7.77
CA ASP A 37 -12.46 8.85 -8.29
C ASP A 37 -13.23 8.31 -9.50
N GLU A 38 -12.64 7.36 -10.24
CA GLU A 38 -13.30 6.68 -11.36
C GLU A 38 -14.26 5.57 -10.91
N GLY A 39 -14.42 5.35 -9.62
CA GLY A 39 -15.38 4.39 -9.07
C GLY A 39 -14.80 3.01 -8.78
N HIS A 40 -13.50 2.82 -8.85
CA HIS A 40 -12.86 1.55 -8.50
C HIS A 40 -12.71 1.42 -6.99
N THR A 41 -12.74 0.17 -6.51
CA THR A 41 -12.50 -0.13 -5.10
C THR A 41 -11.00 -0.23 -4.83
N ILE A 42 -10.51 0.47 -3.82
CA ILE A 42 -9.09 0.53 -3.47
C ILE A 42 -8.87 -0.13 -2.12
N ILE A 43 -8.03 -1.15 -2.11
CA ILE A 43 -7.57 -1.84 -0.91
C ILE A 43 -6.08 -1.61 -0.75
N ILE A 44 -5.64 -1.24 0.44
CA ILE A 44 -4.22 -1.18 0.79
C ILE A 44 -3.93 -2.38 1.69
N ASP A 45 -3.02 -3.26 1.25
CA ASP A 45 -2.64 -4.47 2.00
C ASP A 45 -1.14 -4.40 2.31
N THR A 46 -0.80 -4.23 3.58
CA THR A 46 0.58 -4.03 4.01
C THR A 46 1.03 -5.09 4.98
N ALA A 47 2.32 -5.44 4.89
CA ALA A 47 2.95 -6.40 5.80
C ALA A 47 3.28 -5.79 7.17
N ARG A 48 2.99 -4.50 7.41
CA ARG A 48 3.25 -3.86 8.71
C ARG A 48 2.56 -4.65 9.81
N GLY A 49 3.33 -5.09 10.80
CA GLY A 49 2.84 -5.88 11.92
C GLY A 49 2.72 -7.38 11.67
N SER A 50 2.96 -7.87 10.45
CA SER A 50 2.85 -9.30 10.12
C SER A 50 3.89 -10.16 10.84
N VAL A 51 5.11 -9.64 11.04
CA VAL A 51 6.19 -10.34 11.74
C VAL A 51 6.21 -9.99 13.23
N SER A 52 6.14 -8.70 13.57
CA SER A 52 6.26 -8.23 14.94
C SER A 52 5.01 -8.51 15.81
N GLY A 53 3.85 -8.69 15.18
CA GLY A 53 2.57 -8.79 15.88
C GLY A 53 2.06 -7.46 16.42
N LYS A 54 2.76 -6.36 16.18
CA LYS A 54 2.32 -5.03 16.61
C LYS A 54 1.14 -4.56 15.77
N ASN A 55 0.23 -3.83 16.39
CA ASN A 55 -0.92 -3.26 15.70
C ASN A 55 -0.55 -1.91 15.08
N TYR A 56 -0.37 -1.88 13.77
CA TYR A 56 -0.06 -0.67 13.00
C TYR A 56 -1.28 -0.10 12.26
N PHE A 57 -2.47 -0.59 12.54
CA PHE A 57 -3.64 -0.21 11.74
C PHE A 57 -3.91 1.30 11.80
N PHE A 58 -4.11 1.86 12.99
CA PHE A 58 -4.42 3.28 13.12
C PHE A 58 -3.27 4.18 12.68
N PHE A 59 -2.04 3.79 12.99
CA PHE A 59 -0.85 4.50 12.50
C PHE A 59 -0.85 4.57 10.97
N THR A 60 -1.09 3.44 10.30
CA THR A 60 -1.07 3.35 8.84
C THR A 60 -2.20 4.17 8.22
N VAL A 61 -3.41 4.04 8.76
CA VAL A 61 -4.57 4.81 8.28
C VAL A 61 -4.31 6.31 8.39
N ASN A 62 -3.78 6.77 9.53
CA ASN A 62 -3.48 8.19 9.75
C ASN A 62 -2.39 8.68 8.79
N GLN A 63 -1.37 7.87 8.55
CA GLN A 63 -0.30 8.21 7.62
C GLN A 63 -0.83 8.33 6.18
N LEU A 64 -1.64 7.37 5.73
CA LEU A 64 -2.26 7.41 4.41
C LEU A 64 -3.14 8.66 4.24
N LYS A 65 -3.92 8.98 5.26
CA LYS A 65 -4.75 10.20 5.24
C LYS A 65 -3.90 11.46 5.17
N SER A 66 -2.80 11.50 5.90
CA SER A 66 -1.88 12.65 5.87
C SER A 66 -1.25 12.85 4.49
N TRP A 67 -1.09 11.78 3.73
CA TRP A 67 -0.58 11.82 2.34
C TRP A 67 -1.68 12.06 1.31
N GLY A 68 -2.94 12.15 1.72
CA GLY A 68 -4.07 12.36 0.82
C GLY A 68 -4.45 11.13 0.00
N VAL A 69 -4.10 9.93 0.47
CA VAL A 69 -4.47 8.68 -0.23
C VAL A 69 -5.95 8.38 -0.01
N LYS A 70 -6.65 8.11 -1.10
CA LYS A 70 -8.06 7.70 -1.08
C LYS A 70 -8.14 6.18 -1.15
N PHE A 71 -8.82 5.57 -0.19
CA PHE A 71 -8.93 4.12 -0.11
C PHE A 71 -10.25 3.73 0.54
N HIS A 72 -10.66 2.47 0.34
CA HIS A 72 -11.84 1.90 0.99
C HIS A 72 -11.47 1.04 2.20
N THR A 73 -10.38 0.28 2.09
CA THR A 73 -9.96 -0.69 3.10
C THR A 73 -8.45 -0.68 3.28
N VAL A 74 -8.00 -0.80 4.52
CA VAL A 74 -6.60 -1.04 4.87
C VAL A 74 -6.51 -2.34 5.66
N ARG A 75 -5.58 -3.21 5.28
CA ARG A 75 -5.28 -4.45 5.97
C ARG A 75 -3.85 -4.43 6.49
N THR A 76 -3.68 -4.76 7.75
CA THR A 76 -2.37 -4.85 8.42
C THR A 76 -2.26 -6.17 9.17
N GLY A 77 -1.02 -6.65 9.36
CA GLY A 77 -0.74 -7.76 10.26
C GLY A 77 -1.05 -9.16 9.74
N THR A 78 -1.58 -9.31 8.53
CA THR A 78 -2.02 -10.61 8.00
C THR A 78 -1.37 -11.00 6.67
N LYS A 79 -0.52 -10.15 6.12
CA LYS A 79 0.10 -10.42 4.82
C LYS A 79 1.14 -11.53 4.94
N ILE A 80 1.11 -12.47 4.00
CA ILE A 80 2.08 -13.58 3.95
C ILE A 80 3.45 -13.02 3.58
N GLY A 81 4.48 -13.42 4.33
CA GLY A 81 5.87 -13.15 3.99
C GLY A 81 6.40 -14.20 3.02
N ALA A 82 6.72 -13.79 1.80
CA ALA A 82 7.31 -14.65 0.79
C ALA A 82 8.30 -13.84 -0.05
N ASP A 83 9.33 -14.51 -0.58
CA ASP A 83 10.27 -13.84 -1.46
C ASP A 83 9.70 -13.64 -2.86
N ILE A 84 8.86 -14.57 -3.32
CA ILE A 84 8.27 -14.54 -4.65
C ILE A 84 6.79 -14.93 -4.55
N PHE A 85 5.92 -14.11 -5.14
CA PHE A 85 4.50 -14.41 -5.29
C PHE A 85 4.22 -14.80 -6.73
N ILE A 86 3.70 -16.01 -6.93
CA ILE A 86 3.33 -16.52 -8.26
C ILE A 86 1.82 -16.56 -8.31
N ASP A 87 1.22 -15.80 -9.23
CA ASP A 87 -0.19 -15.45 -9.19
C ASP A 87 -0.63 -15.05 -10.61
N ASP A 88 -1.87 -15.26 -10.92
CA ASP A 88 -2.45 -14.92 -12.23
C ASP A 88 -2.93 -13.47 -12.34
N LYS A 89 -3.00 -12.73 -11.22
CA LYS A 89 -3.57 -11.37 -11.17
C LYS A 89 -2.57 -10.31 -10.74
N GLY A 90 -1.49 -10.69 -10.09
CA GLY A 90 -0.49 -9.77 -9.60
C GLY A 90 0.27 -9.08 -10.72
N VAL A 91 0.50 -7.78 -10.57
CA VAL A 91 1.30 -6.97 -11.48
C VAL A 91 2.39 -6.29 -10.68
N GLN A 92 3.62 -6.28 -11.19
CA GLN A 92 4.69 -5.55 -10.54
C GLN A 92 4.41 -4.05 -10.54
N ASP A 93 4.80 -3.39 -9.44
CA ASP A 93 4.56 -1.96 -9.25
C ASP A 93 5.12 -1.10 -10.39
N LYS A 94 6.35 -1.35 -10.80
CA LYS A 94 6.98 -0.59 -11.89
C LYS A 94 6.24 -0.74 -13.22
N GLN A 95 5.75 -1.93 -13.48
CA GLN A 95 4.98 -2.21 -14.69
C GLN A 95 3.60 -1.53 -14.63
N PHE A 96 2.94 -1.58 -13.49
CA PHE A 96 1.61 -0.97 -13.31
C PHE A 96 1.68 0.55 -13.42
N PHE A 97 2.60 1.18 -12.68
CA PHE A 97 2.70 2.64 -12.63
C PHE A 97 3.50 3.22 -13.80
N GLN A 98 4.32 2.42 -14.46
CA GLN A 98 5.13 2.83 -15.64
C GLN A 98 6.06 4.02 -15.33
N ASP A 99 6.64 4.03 -14.16
CA ASP A 99 7.52 5.12 -13.70
C ASP A 99 9.00 4.71 -13.54
#